data_c8a03629c3bbbaf3dc45e6ada32ccced
#
_entry.id   c8a03629c3bbbaf3dc45e6ada32ccced
#
_cell.length_a   1.000
_cell.length_b   1.000
_cell.length_c   1.000
_cell.angle_alpha   90.00
_cell.angle_beta   90.00
_cell.angle_gamma   90.00
#
_symmetry.space_group_name_H-M   'P 1'
#
loop_
_entity.id
_entity.type
_entity.pdbx_description
1 polymer ?
#
loop_
_entity_poly.entity_id
_entity_poly.type
_entity_poly.pdbx_seq_one_letter_code
_entity_poly.pdbx_strand_id
1 'polypeptide(L)'
;MTGQIVRALKEKGIYDDTAVFFFSDHGDYTGDYGLVEKVQNCFEDCLTNVPFLVKLPAAMQKRHGVSQEMTELVDFYATAEAVAELPPNTHILENP
;
A
#
# COMPACT_ATOMS: atom_id res chain seq x y z
N MET A 1 8.53 -14.16 -2.33
CA MET A 1 8.64 -13.61 -0.97
C MET A 1 7.28 -13.31 -0.34
N THR A 2 6.41 -12.49 -0.91
CA THR A 2 5.06 -12.19 -0.37
C THR A 2 4.20 -13.44 -0.11
N GLY A 3 4.20 -14.42 -1.01
CA GLY A 3 3.48 -15.68 -0.82
C GLY A 3 3.96 -16.52 0.36
N GLN A 4 5.22 -16.42 0.74
CA GLN A 4 5.77 -17.10 1.92
C GLN A 4 5.25 -16.47 3.22
N ILE A 5 5.15 -15.12 3.25
CA ILE A 5 4.58 -14.38 4.39
C ILE A 5 3.11 -14.78 4.58
N VAL A 6 2.33 -14.75 3.51
CA VAL A 6 0.91 -15.13 3.54
C VAL A 6 0.74 -16.58 4.02
N ARG A 7 1.60 -17.49 3.56
CA ARG A 7 1.58 -18.90 4.02
C ARG A 7 1.86 -18.98 5.51
N ALA A 8 2.89 -18.32 6.01
CA ALA A 8 3.25 -18.31 7.43
C ALA A 8 2.11 -17.76 8.32
N LEU A 9 1.42 -16.72 7.86
CA LEU A 9 0.25 -16.17 8.58
C LEU A 9 -0.89 -17.20 8.65
N LYS A 10 -1.15 -17.93 7.56
CA LYS A 10 -2.16 -18.99 7.51
C LYS A 10 -1.80 -20.17 8.40
N GLU A 11 -0.55 -20.63 8.37
CA GLU A 11 -0.04 -21.72 9.20
C GLU A 11 -0.12 -21.39 10.70
N LYS A 12 0.05 -20.12 11.04
CA LYS A 12 -0.11 -19.62 12.42
C LYS A 12 -1.57 -19.35 12.83
N GLY A 13 -2.52 -19.43 11.91
CA GLY A 13 -3.93 -19.17 12.17
C GLY A 13 -4.29 -17.71 12.45
N ILE A 14 -3.40 -16.77 12.07
CA ILE A 14 -3.61 -15.32 12.31
C ILE A 14 -3.90 -14.54 11.03
N TYR A 15 -3.98 -15.21 9.87
CA TYR A 15 -4.17 -14.54 8.59
C TYR A 15 -5.46 -13.71 8.54
N ASP A 16 -6.54 -14.23 9.09
CA ASP A 16 -7.84 -13.56 9.04
C ASP A 16 -7.89 -12.28 9.87
N ASP A 17 -7.11 -12.20 10.94
CA ASP A 17 -7.01 -11.03 11.81
C ASP A 17 -5.87 -10.06 11.42
N THR A 18 -5.12 -10.37 10.37
CA THR A 18 -3.98 -9.56 9.94
C THR A 18 -4.34 -8.70 8.73
N ALA A 19 -4.06 -7.41 8.79
CA ALA A 19 -4.02 -6.57 7.60
C ALA A 19 -2.73 -6.83 6.84
N VAL A 20 -2.82 -6.98 5.52
CA VAL A 20 -1.66 -7.15 4.63
C VAL A 20 -1.71 -6.08 3.55
N PHE A 21 -0.67 -5.26 3.50
CA PHE A 21 -0.47 -4.25 2.46
C PHE A 21 0.73 -4.66 1.61
N PHE A 22 0.58 -4.58 0.31
CA PHE A 22 1.66 -4.78 -0.65
C PHE A 22 1.63 -3.63 -1.66
N PHE A 23 2.69 -2.87 -1.69
CA PHE A 23 2.80 -1.70 -2.56
C PHE A 23 4.28 -1.40 -2.89
N SER A 24 4.50 -0.51 -3.85
CA SER A 24 5.81 0.10 -4.12
C SER A 24 5.75 1.59 -3.81
N ASP A 25 6.85 2.18 -3.40
CA ASP A 25 7.00 3.62 -3.19
C ASP A 25 7.02 4.41 -4.50
N HIS A 26 7.58 3.83 -5.55
CA HIS A 26 7.61 4.33 -6.93
C HIS A 26 7.93 3.20 -7.89
N GLY A 27 7.78 3.44 -9.17
CA GLY A 27 8.28 2.59 -10.23
C GLY A 27 9.69 3.00 -10.71
N ASP A 28 10.10 2.42 -11.81
CA ASP A 28 11.36 2.74 -12.49
C ASP A 28 11.15 2.74 -14.01
N TYR A 29 12.01 3.45 -14.73
CA TYR A 29 11.94 3.49 -16.19
C TYR A 29 12.33 2.16 -16.83
N THR A 30 13.31 1.45 -16.31
CA THR A 30 13.77 0.12 -16.80
C THR A 30 13.99 0.03 -18.30
N GLY A 31 14.36 1.14 -18.93
CA GLY A 31 14.57 1.28 -20.38
C GLY A 31 13.55 2.16 -21.09
N ASP A 32 12.43 2.47 -20.47
CA ASP A 32 11.45 3.40 -21.03
C ASP A 32 12.09 4.79 -21.25
N TYR A 33 11.77 5.42 -22.36
CA TYR A 33 12.36 6.71 -22.77
C TYR A 33 13.90 6.72 -22.84
N GLY A 34 14.55 5.55 -22.89
CA GLY A 34 16.02 5.41 -22.86
C GLY A 34 16.64 5.63 -21.48
N LEU A 35 15.83 5.64 -20.42
CA LEU A 35 16.26 5.80 -19.04
C LEU A 35 16.26 4.46 -18.31
N VAL A 36 17.17 4.27 -17.35
CA VAL A 36 17.34 3.01 -16.61
C VAL A 36 16.88 3.09 -15.16
N GLU A 37 16.80 4.30 -14.62
CA GLU A 37 16.39 4.57 -13.24
C GLU A 37 15.40 5.73 -13.19
N LYS A 38 14.72 5.87 -12.06
CA LYS A 38 13.86 7.04 -11.80
C LYS A 38 14.66 8.33 -11.89
N VAL A 39 14.04 9.39 -12.39
CA VAL A 39 14.56 10.76 -12.35
C VAL A 39 13.63 11.64 -11.54
N GLN A 40 14.18 12.74 -11.02
CA GLN A 40 13.41 13.68 -10.21
C GLN A 40 12.38 14.45 -11.06
N ASN A 41 11.24 14.80 -10.45
CA ASN A 41 10.19 15.61 -11.05
C ASN A 41 9.57 15.01 -12.32
N CYS A 42 9.47 13.70 -12.39
CA CYS A 42 8.78 12.96 -13.46
C CYS A 42 7.53 12.26 -12.93
N PHE A 43 6.47 12.27 -13.73
CA PHE A 43 5.15 11.75 -13.36
C PHE A 43 4.60 10.75 -14.39
N GLU A 44 5.49 10.11 -15.16
CA GLU A 44 5.10 9.06 -16.10
C GLU A 44 4.51 7.85 -15.39
N ASP A 45 3.58 7.17 -16.04
CA ASP A 45 2.88 6.00 -15.48
C ASP A 45 3.83 4.92 -14.99
N CYS A 46 4.96 4.71 -15.65
CA CYS A 46 5.96 3.73 -15.22
C CYS A 46 6.59 4.05 -13.85
N LEU A 47 6.51 5.29 -13.39
CA LEU A 47 6.98 5.75 -12.09
C LEU A 47 5.86 5.84 -11.06
N THR A 48 4.66 6.26 -11.46
CA THR A 48 3.57 6.63 -10.56
C THR A 48 2.48 5.56 -10.44
N ASN A 49 2.25 4.78 -11.50
CA ASN A 49 1.25 3.72 -11.49
C ASN A 49 1.84 2.41 -10.96
N VAL A 50 1.99 2.34 -9.65
CA VAL A 50 2.57 1.19 -8.94
C VAL A 50 1.50 0.29 -8.34
N PRO A 51 1.79 -1.00 -8.12
CA PRO A 51 0.83 -1.90 -7.48
C PRO A 51 0.53 -1.46 -6.05
N PHE A 52 -0.76 -1.48 -5.70
CA PHE A 52 -1.24 -1.30 -4.34
C PHE A 52 -2.32 -2.34 -4.03
N LEU A 53 -1.97 -3.35 -3.24
CA LEU A 53 -2.88 -4.42 -2.86
C LEU A 53 -3.11 -4.38 -1.36
N VAL A 54 -4.37 -4.51 -0.98
CA VAL A 54 -4.78 -4.46 0.43
C VAL A 54 -5.64 -5.67 0.73
N LYS A 55 -5.29 -6.39 1.78
CA LYS A 55 -6.14 -7.38 2.45
C LYS A 55 -6.38 -6.88 3.86
N LEU A 56 -7.60 -6.58 4.20
CA LEU A 56 -8.00 -6.18 5.55
C LEU A 56 -8.28 -7.42 6.43
N PRO A 57 -8.30 -7.27 7.76
CA PRO A 57 -8.86 -8.28 8.64
C PRO A 57 -10.26 -8.71 8.17
N ALA A 58 -10.59 -9.99 8.32
CA ALA A 58 -11.86 -10.55 7.79
C ALA A 58 -13.10 -9.80 8.29
N ALA A 59 -13.08 -9.33 9.54
CA ALA A 59 -14.16 -8.54 10.12
C ALA A 59 -14.37 -7.17 9.42
N MET A 60 -13.33 -6.60 8.82
CA MET A 60 -13.35 -5.32 8.13
C MET A 60 -13.51 -5.47 6.62
N GLN A 61 -13.24 -6.64 6.05
CA GLN A 61 -13.22 -6.91 4.62
C GLN A 61 -14.64 -6.99 4.05
N LYS A 62 -15.16 -5.87 3.57
CA LYS A 62 -16.54 -5.78 3.03
C LYS A 62 -16.63 -5.96 1.52
N ARG A 63 -15.53 -5.77 0.80
CA ARG A 63 -15.48 -5.81 -0.67
C ARG A 63 -14.25 -6.56 -1.14
N HIS A 64 -14.37 -7.18 -2.30
CA HIS A 64 -13.28 -7.80 -3.04
C HIS A 64 -13.30 -7.27 -4.48
N GLY A 65 -12.14 -7.13 -5.09
CA GLY A 65 -11.99 -6.67 -6.47
C GLY A 65 -11.04 -5.51 -6.62
N VAL A 66 -11.10 -4.87 -7.78
CA VAL A 66 -10.27 -3.72 -8.13
C VAL A 66 -11.03 -2.44 -7.82
N SER A 67 -10.41 -1.52 -7.09
CA SER A 67 -10.89 -0.14 -6.95
C SER A 67 -10.35 0.71 -8.10
N GLN A 68 -11.17 1.64 -8.57
CA GLN A 68 -10.77 2.67 -9.55
C GLN A 68 -10.54 4.03 -8.87
N GLU A 69 -10.60 4.06 -7.56
CA GLU A 69 -10.33 5.28 -6.80
C GLU A 69 -8.83 5.61 -6.85
N MET A 70 -8.54 6.89 -6.97
CA MET A 70 -7.17 7.39 -6.87
C MET A 70 -6.67 7.22 -5.43
N THR A 71 -5.47 6.69 -5.28
CA THR A 71 -4.82 6.51 -3.99
C THR A 71 -3.40 7.02 -4.06
N GLU A 72 -2.92 7.57 -2.96
CA GLU A 72 -1.54 8.04 -2.83
C GLU A 72 -0.86 7.38 -1.63
N LEU A 73 0.48 7.37 -1.62
CA LEU A 73 1.24 6.78 -0.51
C LEU A 73 1.00 7.49 0.82
N VAL A 74 0.67 8.78 0.78
CA VAL A 74 0.31 9.56 1.98
C VAL A 74 -0.92 8.99 2.68
N ASP A 75 -1.83 8.36 1.94
CA ASP A 75 -3.04 7.73 2.50
C ASP A 75 -2.73 6.49 3.34
N PHE A 76 -1.57 5.86 3.12
CA PHE A 76 -1.20 4.62 3.80
C PHE A 76 -1.13 4.79 5.32
N TYR A 77 -0.52 5.88 5.80
CA TYR A 77 -0.36 6.10 7.23
C TYR A 77 -1.71 6.21 7.95
N ALA A 78 -2.58 7.09 7.46
CA ALA A 78 -3.93 7.27 8.03
C ALA A 78 -4.79 6.00 7.93
N THR A 79 -4.64 5.24 6.83
CA THR A 79 -5.31 3.96 6.65
C THR A 79 -4.82 2.93 7.66
N ALA A 80 -3.52 2.84 7.90
CA ALA A 80 -2.94 1.90 8.86
C ALA A 80 -3.41 2.22 10.30
N GLU A 81 -3.45 3.51 10.68
CA GLU A 81 -4.00 3.94 11.96
C GLU A 81 -5.48 3.53 12.11
N ALA A 82 -6.29 3.77 11.09
CA ALA A 82 -7.70 3.40 11.09
C ALA A 82 -7.92 1.89 11.20
N VAL A 83 -7.11 1.09 10.50
CA VAL A 83 -7.16 -0.38 10.58
C VAL A 83 -6.72 -0.89 11.96
N ALA A 84 -5.76 -0.22 12.59
CA ALA A 84 -5.30 -0.54 13.94
C ALA A 84 -6.20 0.02 15.05
N GLU A 85 -7.31 0.69 14.68
CA GLU A 85 -8.24 1.35 15.62
C GLU A 85 -7.53 2.37 16.54
N LEU A 86 -6.46 2.99 16.04
CA LEU A 86 -5.75 4.04 16.74
C LEU A 86 -6.45 5.40 16.53
N PRO A 87 -6.36 6.31 17.50
CA PRO A 87 -6.86 7.67 17.29
C PRO A 87 -6.01 8.35 16.20
N PRO A 88 -6.62 9.21 15.35
CA PRO A 88 -5.89 9.96 14.35
C PRO A 88 -4.73 10.75 14.97
N ASN A 89 -3.57 10.68 14.34
CA ASN A 89 -2.41 11.46 14.80
C ASN A 89 -2.56 12.90 14.34
N THR A 90 -3.11 13.76 15.21
CA THR A 90 -3.36 15.17 14.93
C THR A 90 -2.07 16.02 14.95
N HIS A 91 -0.97 15.49 15.50
CA HIS A 91 0.30 16.24 15.57
C HIS A 91 0.91 16.60 14.22
N ILE A 92 0.61 15.83 13.18
CA ILE A 92 1.07 16.12 11.81
C ILE A 92 0.33 17.35 11.24
N LEU A 93 -0.90 17.60 11.69
CA LEU A 93 -1.71 18.73 11.24
C LEU A 93 -1.46 20.01 12.03
N GLU A 94 -0.92 19.91 13.24
CA GLU A 94 -0.68 21.03 14.14
C GLU A 94 0.72 21.66 14.01
N ASN A 95 1.65 20.94 13.36
CA ASN A 95 3.01 21.43 13.10
C ASN A 95 3.36 21.25 11.61
N PRO A 96 2.89 22.15 10.72
CA PRO A 96 3.25 22.12 9.30
C PRO A 96 4.74 22.44 9.04
#